data_6efcd942b819047f2aeb77f3fa0207f0
#
_entry.id   6efcd942b819047f2aeb77f3fa0207f0
#
_cell.length_a   1.000
_cell.length_b   1.000
_cell.length_c   1.000
_cell.angle_alpha   90.00
_cell.angle_beta   90.00
_cell.angle_gamma   90.00
#
_symmetry.space_group_name_H-M   'P 1'
#
loop_
_entity.id
_entity.type
_entity.pdbx_description
1 polymer ?
#
loop_
_entity_poly.entity_id
_entity_poly.type
_entity_poly.pdbx_seq_one_letter_code
_entity_poly.pdbx_strand_id
1 'polypeptide(L)'
;MKILLLEDDVALNRAIKKITELDAHVTDSYVDGKDVLDDIDDVYDLYILDINVPHVDGLELLKIINERNALAQVIIISANTDLLSIEKAYDSGCIDYLRKPFHLQELRIKISKLNSMIDTPLESFKLKEGAAAFTKQERTFLLLLLKHKELVNYEMIENTLYPQKTMSMDSLRALVKRVRAKLEKDIIKNVLQEGYQLEL
;
A
#
# COMPACT_ATOMS: atom_id res chain seq x y z
N MET A 1 -8.23 5.62 -7.71
CA MET A 1 -6.94 5.45 -7.01
C MET A 1 -5.90 6.37 -7.63
N LYS A 2 -4.91 6.78 -6.81
CA LYS A 2 -3.68 7.40 -7.31
C LYS A 2 -2.64 6.29 -7.51
N ILE A 3 -2.14 6.14 -8.74
CA ILE A 3 -1.23 5.05 -9.14
C ILE A 3 0.12 5.63 -9.52
N LEU A 4 1.22 5.04 -9.03
CA LEU A 4 2.55 5.26 -9.56
C LEU A 4 2.91 4.10 -10.50
N LEU A 5 3.32 4.41 -11.70
CA LEU A 5 3.79 3.46 -12.70
C LEU A 5 5.26 3.72 -13.03
N LEU A 6 6.09 2.69 -12.89
CA LEU A 6 7.49 2.69 -13.33
C LEU A 6 7.70 1.61 -14.38
N GLU A 7 8.04 2.01 -15.60
CA GLU A 7 8.23 1.13 -16.76
C GLU A 7 9.08 1.86 -17.80
N ASP A 8 10.24 1.33 -18.16
CA ASP A 8 11.18 1.96 -19.10
C ASP A 8 10.79 1.80 -20.57
N ASP A 9 10.05 0.73 -20.92
CA ASP A 9 9.44 0.63 -22.25
C ASP A 9 8.33 1.67 -22.40
N VAL A 10 8.64 2.73 -23.14
CA VAL A 10 7.73 3.87 -23.34
C VAL A 10 6.39 3.45 -23.96
N ALA A 11 6.37 2.42 -24.83
CA ALA A 11 5.14 1.95 -25.46
C ALA A 11 4.26 1.23 -24.43
N LEU A 12 4.82 0.35 -23.63
CA LEU A 12 4.13 -0.36 -22.57
C LEU A 12 3.69 0.60 -21.45
N ASN A 13 4.56 1.54 -21.04
CA ASN A 13 4.26 2.58 -20.06
C ASN A 13 3.00 3.38 -20.48
N ARG A 14 2.97 3.90 -21.72
CA ARG A 14 1.81 4.62 -22.24
C ARG A 14 0.55 3.77 -22.32
N ALA A 15 0.69 2.49 -22.68
CA ALA A 15 -0.44 1.57 -22.76
C ALA A 15 -1.05 1.28 -21.37
N ILE A 16 -0.20 1.05 -20.36
CA ILE A 16 -0.65 0.85 -18.97
C ILE A 16 -1.30 2.14 -18.44
N LYS A 17 -0.64 3.29 -18.60
CA LYS A 17 -1.21 4.58 -18.17
C LYS A 17 -2.58 4.82 -18.78
N LYS A 18 -2.72 4.59 -20.08
CA LYS A 18 -4.00 4.78 -20.78
C LYS A 18 -5.12 3.91 -20.22
N ILE A 19 -4.86 2.62 -19.94
CA ILE A 19 -5.91 1.73 -19.42
C ILE A 19 -6.30 2.08 -17.98
N THR A 20 -5.37 2.51 -17.14
CA THR A 20 -5.66 2.92 -15.77
C THR A 20 -6.46 4.22 -15.75
N GLU A 21 -6.14 5.19 -16.62
CA GLU A 21 -6.89 6.43 -16.76
C GLU A 21 -8.31 6.21 -17.33
N LEU A 22 -8.50 5.23 -18.23
CA LEU A 22 -9.84 4.82 -18.71
C LEU A 22 -10.71 4.25 -17.59
N ASP A 23 -10.11 3.66 -16.55
CA ASP A 23 -10.80 3.17 -15.35
C ASP A 23 -10.91 4.25 -14.26
N ALA A 24 -10.78 5.52 -14.61
CA ALA A 24 -10.88 6.68 -13.73
C ALA A 24 -9.85 6.70 -12.59
N HIS A 25 -8.65 6.13 -12.81
CA HIS A 25 -7.51 6.28 -11.91
C HIS A 25 -6.66 7.47 -12.33
N VAL A 26 -5.94 8.09 -11.39
CA VAL A 26 -4.91 9.11 -11.66
C VAL A 26 -3.56 8.39 -11.66
N THR A 27 -2.83 8.45 -12.78
CA THR A 27 -1.57 7.71 -12.93
C THR A 27 -0.41 8.63 -13.24
N ASP A 28 0.53 8.73 -12.29
CA ASP A 28 1.84 9.33 -12.51
C ASP A 28 2.78 8.24 -13.04
N SER A 29 3.49 8.51 -14.15
CA SER A 29 4.29 7.51 -14.83
C SER A 29 5.72 7.95 -15.03
N TYR A 30 6.66 7.05 -14.74
CA TYR A 30 8.11 7.23 -14.76
C TYR A 30 8.74 6.18 -15.66
N VAL A 31 9.91 6.50 -16.19
CA VAL A 31 10.72 5.59 -17.02
C VAL A 31 12.08 5.27 -16.38
N ASP A 32 12.37 5.89 -15.25
CA ASP A 32 13.62 5.82 -14.51
C ASP A 32 13.34 5.72 -13.01
N GLY A 33 13.98 4.77 -12.35
CA GLY A 33 13.79 4.58 -10.91
C GLY A 33 14.28 5.74 -10.05
N LYS A 34 15.26 6.51 -10.53
CA LYS A 34 15.75 7.69 -9.82
C LYS A 34 14.67 8.79 -9.76
N ASP A 35 13.95 9.01 -10.87
CA ASP A 35 12.88 10.02 -10.90
C ASP A 35 11.76 9.67 -9.92
N VAL A 36 11.50 8.36 -9.71
CA VAL A 36 10.56 7.90 -8.68
C VAL A 36 11.01 8.28 -7.28
N LEU A 37 12.32 8.16 -6.97
CA LEU A 37 12.85 8.53 -5.64
C LEU A 37 12.69 10.02 -5.34
N ASP A 38 12.82 10.87 -6.35
CA ASP A 38 12.68 12.31 -6.21
C ASP A 38 11.22 12.71 -5.88
N ASP A 39 10.23 11.92 -6.33
CA ASP A 39 8.78 12.15 -6.15
C ASP A 39 8.12 11.20 -5.13
N ILE A 40 8.91 10.33 -4.47
CA ILE A 40 8.38 9.25 -3.61
C ILE A 40 7.70 9.74 -2.31
N ASP A 41 7.77 11.03 -2.01
CA ASP A 41 7.10 11.63 -0.85
C ASP A 41 5.56 11.71 -1.02
N ASP A 42 5.08 11.58 -2.26
CA ASP A 42 3.65 11.44 -2.54
C ASP A 42 3.13 10.06 -2.15
N VAL A 43 1.95 10.03 -1.55
CA VAL A 43 1.29 8.77 -1.18
C VAL A 43 0.44 8.27 -2.34
N TYR A 44 0.77 7.09 -2.85
CA TYR A 44 0.00 6.39 -3.87
C TYR A 44 -0.81 5.25 -3.27
N ASP A 45 -1.96 4.96 -3.84
CA ASP A 45 -2.80 3.82 -3.46
C ASP A 45 -2.24 2.51 -4.02
N LEU A 46 -1.58 2.56 -5.19
CA LEU A 46 -0.97 1.43 -5.88
C LEU A 46 0.32 1.86 -6.56
N TYR A 47 1.33 1.01 -6.49
CA TYR A 47 2.58 1.11 -7.24
C TYR A 47 2.64 -0.05 -8.23
N ILE A 48 2.95 0.23 -9.48
CA ILE A 48 3.22 -0.77 -10.53
C ILE A 48 4.67 -0.56 -10.95
N LEU A 49 5.54 -1.51 -10.61
CA LEU A 49 6.98 -1.34 -10.78
C LEU A 49 7.56 -2.43 -11.68
N ASP A 50 8.23 -2.03 -12.76
CA ASP A 50 9.16 -2.94 -13.44
C ASP A 50 10.44 -3.07 -12.62
N ILE A 51 10.99 -4.29 -12.56
CA ILE A 51 12.27 -4.54 -11.91
C ILE A 51 13.42 -3.93 -12.73
N ASN A 52 13.40 -4.12 -14.04
CA ASN A 52 14.53 -3.80 -14.91
C ASN A 52 14.39 -2.39 -15.49
N VAL A 53 14.64 -1.38 -14.68
CA VAL A 53 14.63 0.02 -15.08
C VAL A 53 15.98 0.69 -14.80
N PRO A 54 16.29 1.83 -15.43
CA PRO A 54 17.55 2.54 -15.19
C PRO A 54 17.71 3.02 -13.74
N HIS A 55 18.96 3.13 -13.32
CA HIS A 55 19.51 3.71 -12.09
C HIS A 55 19.07 3.00 -10.80
N VAL A 56 17.81 2.93 -10.47
CA VAL A 56 17.30 2.28 -9.25
C VAL A 56 16.27 1.24 -9.66
N ASP A 57 16.55 -0.03 -9.36
CA ASP A 57 15.68 -1.14 -9.78
C ASP A 57 14.38 -1.20 -8.95
N GLY A 58 13.35 -1.85 -9.55
CA GLY A 58 12.02 -1.92 -8.93
C GLY A 58 11.98 -2.68 -7.60
N LEU A 59 12.91 -3.61 -7.33
CA LEU A 59 12.96 -4.32 -6.04
C LEU A 59 13.57 -3.45 -4.94
N GLU A 60 14.54 -2.62 -5.28
CA GLU A 60 15.09 -1.62 -4.36
C GLU A 60 14.01 -0.58 -3.99
N LEU A 61 13.30 -0.07 -5.01
CA LEU A 61 12.16 0.84 -4.79
C LEU A 61 11.05 0.20 -3.95
N LEU A 62 10.71 -1.07 -4.19
CA LEU A 62 9.73 -1.81 -3.39
C LEU A 62 10.08 -1.79 -1.90
N LYS A 63 11.35 -2.00 -1.54
CA LYS A 63 11.80 -1.95 -0.14
C LYS A 63 11.63 -0.55 0.45
N ILE A 64 12.11 0.47 -0.26
CA ILE A 64 12.01 1.87 0.17
C ILE A 64 10.54 2.28 0.36
N ILE A 65 9.66 1.89 -0.57
CA ILE A 65 8.22 2.16 -0.50
C ILE A 65 7.61 1.48 0.74
N ASN A 66 7.92 0.21 0.99
CA ASN A 66 7.38 -0.52 2.14
C ASN A 66 7.90 -0.01 3.48
N GLU A 67 9.15 0.45 3.55
CA GLU A 67 9.70 1.12 4.74
C GLU A 67 8.97 2.42 5.04
N ARG A 68 8.62 3.20 4.01
CA ARG A 68 7.89 4.47 4.15
C ARG A 68 6.39 4.30 4.37
N ASN A 69 5.81 3.28 3.75
CA ASN A 69 4.37 2.98 3.84
C ASN A 69 4.14 1.47 3.90
N ALA A 70 4.01 0.94 5.10
CA ALA A 70 3.76 -0.49 5.33
C ALA A 70 2.44 -1.02 4.73
N LEU A 71 1.53 -0.12 4.30
CA LEU A 71 0.29 -0.47 3.60
C LEU A 71 0.38 -0.28 2.09
N ALA A 72 1.54 0.09 1.55
CA ALA A 72 1.71 0.24 0.12
C ALA A 72 1.29 -1.04 -0.61
N GLN A 73 0.47 -0.88 -1.62
CA GLN A 73 0.13 -1.96 -2.54
C GLN A 73 1.07 -1.89 -3.72
N VAL A 74 1.88 -2.93 -3.92
CA VAL A 74 2.88 -2.96 -4.99
C VAL A 74 2.67 -4.18 -5.85
N ILE A 75 2.42 -3.98 -7.15
CA ILE A 75 2.49 -5.01 -8.19
C ILE A 75 3.84 -4.88 -8.87
N ILE A 76 4.58 -5.98 -8.93
CA ILE A 76 5.79 -6.07 -9.74
C ILE A 76 5.43 -6.57 -11.14
N ILE A 77 5.98 -5.92 -12.17
CA ILE A 77 5.95 -6.41 -13.55
C ILE A 77 7.38 -6.68 -14.00
N SER A 78 7.66 -7.83 -14.62
CA SER A 78 9.03 -8.14 -15.02
C SER A 78 9.11 -9.23 -16.10
N ALA A 79 10.13 -9.14 -16.95
CA ALA A 79 10.53 -10.21 -17.87
C ALA A 79 11.27 -11.34 -17.15
N ASN A 80 11.70 -11.13 -15.91
CA ASN A 80 12.41 -12.14 -15.14
C ASN A 80 11.45 -13.25 -14.70
N THR A 81 11.79 -14.50 -15.02
CA THR A 81 10.94 -15.68 -14.77
C THR A 81 11.56 -16.63 -13.76
N ASP A 82 12.75 -16.34 -13.23
CA ASP A 82 13.38 -17.20 -12.24
C ASP A 82 12.64 -17.13 -10.87
N LEU A 83 12.56 -18.29 -10.22
CA LEU A 83 11.84 -18.41 -8.96
C LEU A 83 12.43 -17.54 -7.85
N LEU A 84 13.76 -17.39 -7.82
CA LEU A 84 14.44 -16.61 -6.78
C LEU A 84 14.08 -15.13 -6.84
N SER A 85 13.94 -14.57 -8.04
CA SER A 85 13.50 -13.17 -8.22
C SER A 85 12.05 -12.97 -7.81
N ILE A 86 11.19 -13.96 -8.09
CA ILE A 86 9.79 -13.93 -7.69
C ILE A 86 9.67 -14.02 -6.17
N GLU A 87 10.38 -14.97 -5.54
CA GLU A 87 10.42 -15.12 -4.07
C GLU A 87 10.91 -13.84 -3.41
N LYS A 88 12.00 -13.25 -3.88
CA LYS A 88 12.51 -11.97 -3.37
C LYS A 88 11.48 -10.83 -3.46
N ALA A 89 10.71 -10.76 -4.54
CA ALA A 89 9.67 -9.75 -4.68
C ALA A 89 8.58 -9.92 -3.63
N TYR A 90 8.08 -11.15 -3.41
CA TYR A 90 7.08 -11.42 -2.38
C TYR A 90 7.63 -11.23 -0.97
N ASP A 91 8.85 -11.69 -0.68
CA ASP A 91 9.52 -11.48 0.61
C ASP A 91 9.75 -9.98 0.89
N SER A 92 9.97 -9.18 -0.15
CA SER A 92 10.08 -7.73 -0.04
C SER A 92 8.72 -7.02 0.07
N GLY A 93 7.61 -7.77 0.03
CA GLY A 93 6.27 -7.27 0.33
C GLY A 93 5.47 -6.80 -0.88
N CYS A 94 5.79 -7.24 -2.11
CA CYS A 94 4.84 -7.06 -3.21
C CYS A 94 3.58 -7.91 -2.98
N ILE A 95 2.46 -7.40 -3.45
CA ILE A 95 1.17 -8.12 -3.32
C ILE A 95 0.89 -9.03 -4.51
N ASP A 96 1.50 -8.75 -5.65
CA ASP A 96 1.35 -9.55 -6.87
C ASP A 96 2.55 -9.37 -7.80
N TYR A 97 2.78 -10.38 -8.64
CA TYR A 97 3.85 -10.41 -9.63
C TYR A 97 3.28 -10.77 -11.00
N LEU A 98 3.50 -9.91 -12.01
CA LEU A 98 3.01 -10.08 -13.36
C LEU A 98 4.20 -10.28 -14.32
N ARG A 99 4.23 -11.42 -15.00
CA ARG A 99 5.32 -11.77 -15.94
C ARG A 99 5.10 -11.14 -17.30
N LYS A 100 6.13 -10.53 -17.86
CA LYS A 100 6.16 -10.08 -19.26
C LYS A 100 6.49 -11.25 -20.19
N PRO A 101 5.84 -11.40 -21.36
CA PRO A 101 4.72 -10.58 -21.84
C PRO A 101 3.40 -10.94 -21.17
N PHE A 102 2.55 -9.94 -20.91
CA PHE A 102 1.21 -10.12 -20.34
C PHE A 102 0.15 -9.36 -21.16
N HIS A 103 -1.09 -9.75 -20.98
CA HIS A 103 -2.20 -8.98 -21.55
C HIS A 103 -2.58 -7.83 -20.61
N LEU A 104 -2.77 -6.62 -21.16
CA LEU A 104 -3.19 -5.45 -20.36
C LEU A 104 -4.48 -5.72 -19.56
N GLN A 105 -5.36 -6.59 -20.09
CA GLN A 105 -6.57 -7.00 -19.37
C GLN A 105 -6.27 -7.79 -18.09
N GLU A 106 -5.18 -8.54 -18.04
CA GLU A 106 -4.74 -9.24 -16.83
C GLU A 106 -4.36 -8.26 -15.73
N LEU A 107 -3.55 -7.25 -16.06
CA LEU A 107 -3.20 -6.18 -15.14
C LEU A 107 -4.45 -5.43 -14.64
N ARG A 108 -5.37 -5.12 -15.54
CA ARG A 108 -6.64 -4.45 -15.22
C ARG A 108 -7.48 -5.25 -14.21
N ILE A 109 -7.57 -6.58 -14.39
CA ILE A 109 -8.27 -7.47 -13.45
C ILE A 109 -7.59 -7.46 -12.07
N LYS A 110 -6.25 -7.49 -12.04
CA LYS A 110 -5.50 -7.42 -10.77
C LYS A 110 -5.78 -6.10 -10.05
N ILE A 111 -5.71 -4.98 -10.75
CA ILE A 111 -6.00 -3.64 -10.19
C ILE A 111 -7.45 -3.58 -9.66
N SER A 112 -8.43 -4.09 -10.41
CA SER A 112 -9.83 -4.08 -9.97
C SER A 112 -10.08 -4.90 -8.71
N LYS A 113 -9.40 -6.05 -8.57
CA LYS A 113 -9.46 -6.87 -7.35
C LYS A 113 -8.89 -6.16 -6.13
N LEU A 114 -7.78 -5.43 -6.31
CA LEU A 114 -7.19 -4.64 -5.21
C LEU A 114 -8.14 -3.54 -4.74
N ASN A 115 -8.80 -2.88 -5.67
CA ASN A 115 -9.80 -1.85 -5.34
C ASN A 115 -10.93 -2.42 -4.46
N SER A 116 -11.37 -3.65 -4.73
CA SER A 116 -12.38 -4.33 -3.93
C SER A 116 -11.86 -4.85 -2.58
N MET A 117 -10.56 -5.17 -2.49
CA MET A 117 -9.92 -5.64 -1.25
C MET A 117 -9.66 -4.55 -0.22
N ILE A 118 -9.56 -3.29 -0.64
CA ILE A 118 -9.37 -2.14 0.28
C ILE A 118 -10.60 -1.94 1.18
N ASP A 119 -11.79 -2.28 0.68
CA ASP A 119 -13.04 -2.11 1.45
C ASP A 119 -13.42 -3.36 2.26
N THR A 120 -13.16 -4.55 1.74
CA THR A 120 -13.59 -5.82 2.33
C THR A 120 -13.04 -6.14 3.73
N PRO A 121 -11.76 -5.91 4.07
CA PRO A 121 -11.24 -6.20 5.41
C PRO A 121 -11.91 -5.38 6.51
N LEU A 122 -12.37 -4.16 6.21
CA LEU A 122 -12.98 -3.29 7.20
C LEU A 122 -14.47 -3.58 7.44
N GLU A 123 -15.14 -4.25 6.52
CA GLU A 123 -16.52 -4.75 6.70
C GLU A 123 -16.61 -5.82 7.79
N SER A 124 -15.47 -6.49 8.10
CA SER A 124 -15.39 -7.42 9.22
C SER A 124 -15.50 -6.73 10.59
N PHE A 125 -15.20 -5.44 10.66
CA PHE A 125 -15.35 -4.66 11.88
C PHE A 125 -16.79 -4.17 12.04
N LYS A 126 -17.49 -4.76 13.00
CA LYS A 126 -18.83 -4.28 13.35
C LYS A 126 -18.76 -2.89 14.01
N LEU A 127 -19.42 -1.93 13.39
CA LEU A 127 -19.60 -0.60 13.95
C LEU A 127 -20.77 -0.61 14.94
N LYS A 128 -20.65 0.20 15.98
CA LYS A 128 -21.77 0.50 16.87
C LYS A 128 -22.92 1.13 16.07
N GLU A 129 -24.14 0.85 16.48
CA GLU A 129 -25.33 1.46 15.88
C GLU A 129 -25.24 2.99 15.95
N GLY A 130 -25.44 3.64 14.79
CA GLY A 130 -25.34 5.11 14.67
C GLY A 130 -23.91 5.66 14.61
N ALA A 131 -22.86 4.83 14.65
CA ALA A 131 -21.50 5.32 14.49
C ALA A 131 -21.24 5.80 13.05
N ALA A 132 -20.57 6.95 12.93
CA ALA A 132 -20.11 7.44 11.62
C ALA A 132 -19.06 6.51 11.00
N ALA A 133 -19.02 6.43 9.66
CA ALA A 133 -18.00 5.69 8.94
C ALA A 133 -16.58 6.09 9.38
N PHE A 134 -15.63 5.19 9.20
CA PHE A 134 -14.22 5.49 9.48
C PHE A 134 -13.69 6.57 8.54
N THR A 135 -12.97 7.54 9.09
CA THR A 135 -12.19 8.51 8.29
C THR A 135 -11.04 7.79 7.58
N LYS A 136 -10.42 8.44 6.58
CA LYS A 136 -9.25 7.88 5.86
C LYS A 136 -8.16 7.44 6.86
N GLN A 137 -7.80 8.28 7.82
CA GLN A 137 -6.76 7.96 8.81
C GLN A 137 -7.12 6.80 9.74
N GLU A 138 -8.39 6.72 10.16
CA GLU A 138 -8.90 5.61 10.99
C GLU A 138 -8.90 4.28 10.21
N ARG A 139 -9.27 4.32 8.92
CA ARG A 139 -9.20 3.17 8.01
C ARG A 139 -7.77 2.70 7.83
N THR A 140 -6.85 3.62 7.53
CA THR A 140 -5.43 3.32 7.36
C THR A 140 -4.84 2.66 8.61
N PHE A 141 -5.16 3.15 9.79
CA PHE A 141 -4.73 2.55 11.05
C PHE A 141 -5.26 1.12 11.25
N LEU A 142 -6.55 0.89 11.00
CA LEU A 142 -7.16 -0.44 11.10
C LEU A 142 -6.58 -1.43 10.07
N LEU A 143 -6.35 -0.98 8.84
CA LEU A 143 -5.72 -1.81 7.80
C LEU A 143 -4.28 -2.17 8.17
N LEU A 144 -3.54 -1.24 8.77
CA LEU A 144 -2.20 -1.49 9.26
C LEU A 144 -2.20 -2.58 10.34
N LEU A 145 -3.12 -2.50 11.30
CA LEU A 145 -3.30 -3.52 12.34
C LEU A 145 -3.74 -4.88 11.76
N LEU A 146 -4.58 -4.90 10.72
CA LEU A 146 -5.00 -6.15 10.05
C LEU A 146 -3.87 -6.82 9.29
N LYS A 147 -3.04 -6.03 8.61
CA LYS A 147 -1.89 -6.54 7.84
C LYS A 147 -0.83 -7.16 8.76
N HIS A 148 -0.58 -6.54 9.90
CA HIS A 148 0.42 -6.97 10.88
C HIS A 148 -0.27 -7.57 12.10
N LYS A 149 -0.60 -8.87 12.01
CA LYS A 149 -1.41 -9.60 13.02
C LYS A 149 -0.81 -9.64 14.42
N GLU A 150 0.52 -9.47 14.54
CA GLU A 150 1.19 -9.56 15.86
C GLU A 150 1.27 -8.18 16.51
N LEU A 151 2.18 -7.33 16.08
CA LEU A 151 2.44 -6.03 16.68
C LEU A 151 2.69 -4.96 15.61
N VAL A 152 2.00 -3.83 15.72
CA VAL A 152 2.29 -2.63 14.95
C VAL A 152 2.97 -1.62 15.87
N ASN A 153 4.27 -1.44 15.70
CA ASN A 153 5.05 -0.53 16.52
C ASN A 153 4.79 0.95 16.16
N TYR A 154 5.26 1.86 17.03
CA TYR A 154 5.02 3.29 16.85
C TYR A 154 5.66 3.85 15.58
N GLU A 155 6.83 3.34 15.17
CA GLU A 155 7.54 3.75 13.96
C GLU A 155 6.75 3.40 12.70
N MET A 156 6.21 2.18 12.61
CA MET A 156 5.32 1.77 11.52
C MET A 156 4.08 2.65 11.42
N ILE A 157 3.49 2.99 12.58
CA ILE A 157 2.32 3.89 12.63
C ILE A 157 2.69 5.28 12.14
N GLU A 158 3.81 5.82 12.61
CA GLU A 158 4.30 7.16 12.22
C GLU A 158 4.56 7.22 10.72
N ASN A 159 5.35 6.31 10.19
CA ASN A 159 5.69 6.27 8.77
C ASN A 159 4.45 6.12 7.87
N THR A 160 3.45 5.35 8.30
CA THR A 160 2.24 5.09 7.51
C THR A 160 1.20 6.21 7.60
N LEU A 161 0.98 6.74 8.81
CA LEU A 161 -0.12 7.70 9.06
C LEU A 161 0.31 9.15 9.04
N TYR A 162 1.61 9.42 9.22
CA TYR A 162 2.16 10.77 9.34
C TYR A 162 3.44 10.96 8.51
N PRO A 163 3.46 10.58 7.21
CA PRO A 163 4.70 10.53 6.41
C PRO A 163 5.40 11.89 6.27
N GLN A 164 4.70 13.01 6.52
CA GLN A 164 5.24 14.37 6.40
C GLN A 164 5.29 15.11 7.74
N LYS A 165 5.01 14.44 8.86
CA LYS A 165 4.94 15.08 10.18
C LYS A 165 5.40 14.12 11.26
N THR A 166 6.08 14.63 12.26
CA THR A 166 6.33 13.87 13.48
C THR A 166 5.02 13.56 14.20
N MET A 167 4.81 12.31 14.51
CA MET A 167 3.65 11.85 15.26
C MET A 167 3.77 12.24 16.74
N SER A 168 2.78 12.98 17.26
CA SER A 168 2.68 13.12 18.72
C SER A 168 1.90 11.94 19.32
N MET A 169 2.35 11.46 20.47
CA MET A 169 1.65 10.36 21.19
C MET A 169 0.21 10.73 21.55
N ASP A 170 -0.08 11.99 21.78
CA ASP A 170 -1.46 12.44 22.07
C ASP A 170 -2.35 12.38 20.84
N SER A 171 -1.83 12.70 19.66
CA SER A 171 -2.56 12.55 18.39
C SER A 171 -2.88 11.08 18.11
N LEU A 172 -1.92 10.18 18.35
CA LEU A 172 -2.12 8.75 18.20
C LEU A 172 -3.15 8.22 19.20
N ARG A 173 -3.04 8.57 20.47
CA ARG A 173 -4.02 8.19 21.50
C ARG A 173 -5.42 8.67 21.16
N ALA A 174 -5.55 9.89 20.65
CA ALA A 174 -6.82 10.44 20.20
C ALA A 174 -7.39 9.67 19.01
N LEU A 175 -6.56 9.27 18.05
CA LEU A 175 -6.96 8.43 16.92
C LEU A 175 -7.48 7.08 17.41
N VAL A 176 -6.71 6.36 18.24
CA VAL A 176 -7.10 5.06 18.80
C VAL A 176 -8.40 5.16 19.59
N LYS A 177 -8.56 6.20 20.40
CA LYS A 177 -9.81 6.46 21.14
C LYS A 177 -11.00 6.63 20.21
N ARG A 178 -10.86 7.38 19.11
CA ARG A 178 -11.94 7.56 18.11
C ARG A 178 -12.29 6.23 17.43
N VAL A 179 -11.28 5.44 17.04
CA VAL A 179 -11.52 4.13 16.41
C VAL A 179 -12.26 3.19 17.38
N ARG A 180 -11.79 3.05 18.62
CA ARG A 180 -12.44 2.23 19.65
C ARG A 180 -13.87 2.67 19.92
N ALA A 181 -14.14 3.96 19.92
CA ALA A 181 -15.48 4.50 20.14
C ALA A 181 -16.49 4.07 19.06
N LYS A 182 -16.04 3.79 17.84
CA LYS A 182 -16.85 3.36 16.70
C LYS A 182 -17.05 1.85 16.63
N LEU A 183 -16.16 1.06 17.20
CA LEU A 183 -16.21 -0.40 17.17
C LEU A 183 -17.17 -0.96 18.24
N GLU A 184 -17.92 -2.02 17.90
CA GLU A 184 -18.79 -2.71 18.88
C GLU A 184 -17.98 -3.38 20.00
N LYS A 185 -16.80 -3.93 19.66
CA LYS A 185 -15.90 -4.57 20.62
C LYS A 185 -14.56 -3.84 20.65
N ASP A 186 -13.94 -3.75 21.82
CA ASP A 186 -12.57 -3.24 21.96
C ASP A 186 -11.58 -4.37 21.60
N ILE A 187 -11.23 -4.43 20.34
CA ILE A 187 -10.32 -5.42 19.76
C ILE A 187 -8.91 -4.86 19.56
N ILE A 188 -8.66 -3.60 19.95
CA ILE A 188 -7.35 -2.97 19.80
C ILE A 188 -6.65 -2.99 21.15
N LYS A 189 -5.62 -3.80 21.30
CA LYS A 189 -4.78 -3.81 22.50
C LYS A 189 -3.62 -2.84 22.39
N ASN A 190 -3.31 -2.19 23.50
CA ASN A 190 -2.08 -1.42 23.66
C ASN A 190 -0.99 -2.34 24.22
N VAL A 191 0.10 -2.50 23.48
CA VAL A 191 1.32 -3.16 23.96
C VAL A 191 2.24 -2.08 24.50
N LEU A 192 2.47 -2.15 25.83
CA LEU A 192 3.11 -1.06 26.58
C LEU A 192 4.50 -0.73 26.01
N GLN A 193 4.71 0.55 25.66
CA GLN A 193 5.94 1.10 25.07
C GLN A 193 6.31 0.59 23.67
N GLU A 194 5.53 -0.30 23.07
CA GLU A 194 5.85 -0.90 21.77
C GLU A 194 4.88 -0.48 20.68
N GLY A 195 3.56 -0.46 20.93
CA GLY A 195 2.59 -0.14 19.90
C GLY A 195 1.18 -0.66 20.16
N TYR A 196 0.52 -1.12 19.10
CA TYR A 196 -0.84 -1.64 19.14
C TYR A 196 -0.96 -2.98 18.40
N GLN A 197 -1.93 -3.79 18.81
CA GLN A 197 -2.20 -5.11 18.26
C GLN A 197 -3.72 -5.31 18.13
N LEU A 198 -4.16 -6.12 17.13
CA LEU A 198 -5.54 -6.60 17.06
C LEU A 198 -5.68 -7.92 17.80
N GLU A 199 -6.77 -8.03 18.57
CA GLU A 199 -7.23 -9.25 19.19
C GLU A 199 -8.59 -9.62 18.60
N LEU A 200 -8.57 -10.48 17.56
CA LEU A 200 -9.74 -10.95 16.82
C LEU A 200 -10.33 -12.21 17.42
#